data_c1d8ada5691fa6a2aa14b025e64a4964
#
_entry.id   c1d8ada5691fa6a2aa14b025e64a4964
#
_cell.length_a   1.000
_cell.length_b   1.000
_cell.length_c   1.000
_cell.angle_alpha   90.00
_cell.angle_beta   90.00
_cell.angle_gamma   90.00
#
_symmetry.space_group_name_H-M   'P 1'
#
loop_
_entity.id
_entity.type
_entity.pdbx_description
1 polymer ?
#
loop_
_entity_poly.entity_id
_entity_poly.type
_entity_poly.pdbx_seq_one_letter_code
_entity_poly.pdbx_strand_id
1 'polypeptide(L)'
;TLHMEGGYETLTIAIEETFIADTLSALSGINSAKRVEFDLDFDTKQPYDAELMRLIDFILVTLTRDPSPLAHPLILNNLQNAFVSALVLLHPHNHRSLLEANVPTASARAVERVEAYLDAHANRPITTAELHDIAGMSLRSIQLGFKAKRGCSPMAFLRERRLLMAKERFD
;
A
#
# COMPACT_ATOMS: atom_id res chain seq x y z
N THR A 1 11.02 -17.78 10.99
CA THR A 1 11.55 -18.94 11.76
C THR A 1 12.71 -18.44 12.61
N LEU A 2 12.67 -18.70 13.91
CA LEU A 2 13.77 -18.36 14.82
C LEU A 2 14.72 -19.55 14.88
N HIS A 3 16.00 -19.33 14.54
CA HIS A 3 17.07 -20.31 14.70
C HIS A 3 18.09 -19.82 15.73
N MET A 4 18.43 -20.68 16.68
CA MET A 4 19.47 -20.43 17.66
C MET A 4 20.62 -21.41 17.39
N GLU A 5 21.75 -20.90 16.91
CA GLU A 5 23.00 -21.64 16.82
C GLU A 5 24.14 -20.82 17.44
N GLY A 6 24.89 -21.42 18.35
CA GLY A 6 26.20 -20.90 18.80
C GLY A 6 26.19 -19.52 19.49
N GLY A 7 25.12 -19.14 20.21
CA GLY A 7 25.05 -17.86 20.92
C GLY A 7 24.57 -16.66 20.08
N TYR A 8 24.15 -16.90 18.84
CA TYR A 8 23.52 -15.91 17.98
C TYR A 8 22.02 -16.19 17.84
N GLU A 9 21.19 -15.17 18.07
CA GLU A 9 19.77 -15.24 17.76
C GLU A 9 19.54 -14.72 16.35
N THR A 10 18.95 -15.52 15.48
CA THR A 10 18.63 -15.13 14.11
C THR A 10 17.14 -15.16 13.90
N LEU A 11 16.57 -14.04 13.47
CA LEU A 11 15.19 -13.93 12.99
C LEU A 11 15.20 -13.96 11.45
N THR A 12 14.51 -14.94 10.86
CA THR A 12 14.31 -15.00 9.42
C THR A 12 12.87 -14.61 9.08
N ILE A 13 12.70 -13.57 8.29
CA ILE A 13 11.41 -13.14 7.77
C ILE A 13 11.39 -13.42 6.26
N ALA A 14 10.50 -14.32 5.83
CA ALA A 14 10.28 -14.60 4.41
C ALA A 14 9.10 -13.75 3.90
N ILE A 15 9.34 -12.99 2.85
CA ILE A 15 8.32 -12.14 2.22
C ILE A 15 8.29 -12.48 0.72
N GLU A 16 7.08 -12.65 0.18
CA GLU A 16 6.92 -12.87 -1.25
C GLU A 16 7.30 -11.62 -2.05
N GLU A 17 8.05 -11.81 -3.12
CA GLU A 17 8.53 -10.71 -3.97
C GLU A 17 7.38 -9.91 -4.59
N THR A 18 6.31 -10.60 -5.00
CA THR A 18 5.09 -9.98 -5.52
C THR A 18 4.46 -9.04 -4.51
N PHE A 19 4.46 -9.42 -3.23
CA PHE A 19 3.89 -8.58 -2.18
C PHE A 19 4.69 -7.29 -1.93
N ILE A 20 6.02 -7.36 -2.05
CA ILE A 20 6.90 -6.17 -1.99
C ILE A 20 6.64 -5.27 -3.20
N ALA A 21 6.56 -5.84 -4.42
CA ALA A 21 6.31 -5.09 -5.64
C ALA A 21 4.94 -4.40 -5.63
N ASP A 22 3.89 -5.10 -5.18
CA ASP A 22 2.55 -4.55 -5.02
C ASP A 22 2.52 -3.42 -3.99
N THR A 23 3.26 -3.58 -2.89
CA THR A 23 3.38 -2.53 -1.86
C THR A 23 4.09 -1.31 -2.42
N LEU A 24 5.22 -1.48 -3.12
CA LEU A 24 5.92 -0.37 -3.77
C LEU A 24 5.03 0.33 -4.79
N SER A 25 4.32 -0.42 -5.62
CA SER A 25 3.36 0.13 -6.60
C SER A 25 2.23 0.91 -5.90
N ALA A 26 1.71 0.39 -4.79
CA ALA A 26 0.68 1.06 -4.01
C ALA A 26 1.17 2.39 -3.40
N LEU A 27 2.43 2.42 -2.94
CA LEU A 27 3.03 3.61 -2.31
C LEU A 27 3.49 4.64 -3.34
N SER A 28 4.14 4.21 -4.43
CA SER A 28 4.68 5.10 -5.45
C SER A 28 3.68 5.49 -6.54
N GLY A 29 2.62 4.71 -6.73
CA GLY A 29 1.71 4.82 -7.88
C GLY A 29 2.32 4.37 -9.21
N ILE A 30 3.50 3.76 -9.19
CA ILE A 30 4.24 3.32 -10.38
C ILE A 30 4.40 1.80 -10.31
N ASN A 31 4.03 1.13 -11.39
CA ASN A 31 4.31 -0.30 -11.54
C ASN A 31 5.72 -0.46 -12.10
N SER A 32 6.67 -0.87 -11.24
CA SER A 32 8.05 -1.12 -11.67
C SER A 32 8.20 -2.58 -12.09
N ALA A 33 8.75 -2.79 -13.29
CA ALA A 33 9.11 -4.13 -13.76
C ALA A 33 10.42 -4.65 -13.15
N LYS A 34 11.16 -3.81 -12.44
CA LYS A 34 12.43 -4.20 -11.81
C LYS A 34 12.20 -4.69 -10.39
N ARG A 35 12.94 -5.73 -10.02
CA ARG A 35 12.95 -6.27 -8.66
C ARG A 35 13.36 -5.20 -7.65
N VAL A 36 12.73 -5.24 -6.47
CA VAL A 36 13.16 -4.41 -5.32
C VAL A 36 14.36 -5.08 -4.66
N GLU A 37 15.46 -4.37 -4.60
CA GLU A 37 16.70 -4.81 -3.95
C GLU A 37 16.98 -3.86 -2.79
N PHE A 38 16.96 -4.41 -1.58
CA PHE A 38 17.25 -3.68 -0.36
C PHE A 38 18.74 -3.66 -0.08
N ASP A 39 19.21 -2.61 0.58
CA ASP A 39 20.57 -2.57 1.10
C ASP A 39 20.76 -3.68 2.16
N LEU A 40 21.96 -4.25 2.19
CA LEU A 40 22.31 -5.32 3.14
C LEU A 40 22.64 -4.78 4.53
N ASP A 41 23.03 -3.51 4.61
CA ASP A 41 23.42 -2.87 5.86
C ASP A 41 22.18 -2.43 6.64
N PHE A 42 22.02 -3.00 7.83
CA PHE A 42 20.98 -2.64 8.77
C PHE A 42 21.63 -2.04 10.02
N ASP A 43 21.56 -0.72 10.15
CA ASP A 43 22.16 0.01 11.26
C ASP A 43 21.12 0.61 12.19
N THR A 44 20.92 -0.01 13.34
CA THR A 44 19.96 0.47 14.37
C THR A 44 20.30 1.85 14.95
N LYS A 45 21.45 2.43 14.64
CA LYS A 45 21.76 3.83 14.95
C LYS A 45 21.05 4.81 14.01
N GLN A 46 20.66 4.34 12.83
CA GLN A 46 19.84 5.12 11.91
C GLN A 46 18.37 5.15 12.40
N PRO A 47 17.73 6.33 12.39
CA PRO A 47 16.37 6.45 12.92
C PRO A 47 15.36 5.51 12.22
N TYR A 48 15.48 5.33 10.91
CA TYR A 48 14.58 4.49 10.11
C TYR A 48 14.74 2.99 10.41
N ASP A 49 15.97 2.51 10.60
CA ASP A 49 16.23 1.11 10.97
C ASP A 49 15.81 0.84 12.42
N ALA A 50 15.98 1.82 13.31
CA ALA A 50 15.51 1.73 14.68
C ALA A 50 13.98 1.66 14.78
N GLU A 51 13.24 2.38 13.92
CA GLU A 51 11.78 2.29 13.82
C GLU A 51 11.34 0.92 13.31
N LEU A 52 12.02 0.41 12.29
CA LEU A 52 11.74 -0.90 11.72
C LEU A 52 12.00 -2.01 12.75
N MET A 53 13.09 -1.92 13.53
CA MET A 53 13.36 -2.86 14.62
C MET A 53 12.28 -2.86 15.69
N ARG A 54 11.78 -1.69 16.10
CA ARG A 54 10.67 -1.62 17.07
C ARG A 54 9.41 -2.32 16.56
N LEU A 55 9.13 -2.21 15.25
CA LEU A 55 8.01 -2.91 14.63
C LEU A 55 8.23 -4.43 14.62
N ILE A 56 9.45 -4.86 14.30
CA ILE A 56 9.85 -6.29 14.34
C ILE A 56 9.69 -6.84 15.75
N ASP A 57 10.20 -6.15 16.76
CA ASP A 57 10.10 -6.55 18.17
C ASP A 57 8.64 -6.66 18.61
N PHE A 58 7.80 -5.72 18.22
CA PHE A 58 6.36 -5.76 18.51
C PHE A 58 5.71 -7.00 17.89
N ILE A 59 5.99 -7.28 16.63
CA ILE A 59 5.45 -8.46 15.92
C ILE A 59 5.96 -9.74 16.57
N LEU A 60 7.25 -9.81 16.89
CA LEU A 60 7.88 -10.97 17.50
C LEU A 60 7.26 -11.28 18.87
N VAL A 61 7.18 -10.29 19.75
CA VAL A 61 6.56 -10.44 21.08
C VAL A 61 5.10 -10.84 20.96
N THR A 62 4.40 -10.31 19.95
CA THR A 62 2.99 -10.66 19.69
C THR A 62 2.84 -12.11 19.27
N LEU A 63 3.71 -12.61 18.37
CA LEU A 63 3.64 -13.97 17.83
C LEU A 63 4.19 -15.03 18.79
N THR A 64 5.09 -14.67 19.70
CA THR A 64 5.67 -15.63 20.68
C THR A 64 4.81 -15.81 21.93
N ARG A 65 3.83 -14.95 22.12
CA ARG A 65 2.89 -15.06 23.25
C ARG A 65 1.78 -16.06 22.95
N ASP A 66 1.66 -17.10 23.76
CA ASP A 66 0.62 -18.14 23.62
C ASP A 66 -0.28 -18.16 24.88
N PRO A 67 -1.63 -18.06 24.74
CA PRO A 67 -2.36 -17.67 23.54
C PRO A 67 -2.28 -16.14 23.26
N SER A 68 -2.05 -15.78 22.00
CA SER A 68 -2.05 -14.37 21.59
C SER A 68 -3.42 -13.97 21.02
N PRO A 69 -4.13 -13.00 21.62
CA PRO A 69 -5.36 -12.46 21.06
C PRO A 69 -5.15 -11.80 19.68
N LEU A 70 -3.91 -11.43 19.36
CA LEU A 70 -3.53 -10.80 18.09
C LEU A 70 -3.18 -11.81 16.99
N ALA A 71 -3.21 -13.13 17.28
CA ALA A 71 -2.99 -14.18 16.29
C ALA A 71 -4.18 -14.41 15.34
N HIS A 72 -5.21 -13.56 15.40
CA HIS A 72 -6.32 -13.62 14.46
C HIS A 72 -5.84 -13.30 13.03
N PRO A 73 -6.22 -14.08 11.99
CA PRO A 73 -5.71 -13.92 10.63
C PRO A 73 -5.84 -12.50 10.07
N LEU A 74 -6.92 -11.79 10.37
CA LEU A 74 -7.14 -10.41 9.95
C LEU A 74 -6.09 -9.45 10.55
N ILE A 75 -5.74 -9.66 11.82
CA ILE A 75 -4.73 -8.83 12.50
C ILE A 75 -3.35 -9.14 11.94
N LEU A 76 -3.02 -10.42 11.74
CA LEU A 76 -1.75 -10.84 11.16
C LEU A 76 -1.56 -10.26 9.75
N ASN A 77 -2.59 -10.30 8.91
CA ASN A 77 -2.56 -9.66 7.59
C ASN A 77 -2.30 -8.14 7.67
N ASN A 78 -2.92 -7.46 8.63
CA ASN A 78 -2.69 -6.03 8.81
C ASN A 78 -1.28 -5.73 9.32
N LEU A 79 -0.74 -6.55 10.23
CA LEU A 79 0.64 -6.44 10.70
C LEU A 79 1.64 -6.71 9.58
N GLN A 80 1.39 -7.72 8.74
CA GLN A 80 2.21 -8.01 7.56
C GLN A 80 2.21 -6.83 6.58
N ASN A 81 1.04 -6.26 6.27
CA ASN A 81 0.93 -5.07 5.43
C ASN A 81 1.68 -3.87 6.03
N ALA A 82 1.55 -3.65 7.34
CA ALA A 82 2.23 -2.57 8.04
C ALA A 82 3.76 -2.75 7.99
N PHE A 83 4.24 -3.98 8.24
CA PHE A 83 5.66 -4.30 8.19
C PHE A 83 6.26 -4.09 6.80
N VAL A 84 5.66 -4.65 5.75
CA VAL A 84 6.18 -4.51 4.39
C VAL A 84 6.10 -3.07 3.92
N SER A 85 5.05 -2.33 4.27
CA SER A 85 4.97 -0.90 3.98
C SER A 85 6.06 -0.10 4.69
N ALA A 86 6.33 -0.40 5.96
CA ALA A 86 7.41 0.24 6.72
C ALA A 86 8.79 -0.10 6.12
N LEU A 87 9.04 -1.37 5.77
CA LEU A 87 10.27 -1.82 5.14
C LEU A 87 10.54 -1.03 3.83
N VAL A 88 9.54 -0.95 2.95
CA VAL A 88 9.66 -0.22 1.67
C VAL A 88 9.80 1.29 1.88
N LEU A 89 9.17 1.87 2.89
CA LEU A 89 9.26 3.32 3.15
C LEU A 89 10.54 3.73 3.89
N LEU A 90 11.04 2.90 4.78
CA LEU A 90 12.10 3.28 5.71
C LEU A 90 13.46 2.77 5.27
N HIS A 91 13.56 1.47 4.92
CA HIS A 91 14.86 0.87 4.62
C HIS A 91 15.33 1.22 3.20
N PRO A 92 16.62 1.55 2.99
CA PRO A 92 17.17 1.87 1.68
C PRO A 92 17.01 0.74 0.66
N HIS A 93 16.64 1.10 -0.58
CA HIS A 93 16.50 0.16 -1.69
C HIS A 93 16.63 0.87 -3.05
N ASN A 94 16.85 0.10 -4.13
CA ASN A 94 17.09 0.60 -5.48
C ASN A 94 15.96 1.46 -6.10
N HIS A 95 14.75 1.44 -5.52
CA HIS A 95 13.58 2.22 -5.98
C HIS A 95 13.24 3.41 -5.08
N ARG A 96 14.13 3.79 -4.14
CA ARG A 96 13.89 4.88 -3.19
C ARG A 96 13.51 6.19 -3.87
N SER A 97 14.16 6.50 -4.98
CA SER A 97 13.87 7.71 -5.76
C SER A 97 12.44 7.79 -6.30
N LEU A 98 11.78 6.64 -6.54
CA LEU A 98 10.37 6.60 -6.95
C LEU A 98 9.43 7.06 -5.83
N LEU A 99 9.77 6.73 -4.59
CA LEU A 99 9.02 7.16 -3.42
C LEU A 99 9.24 8.66 -3.14
N GLU A 100 10.48 9.14 -3.26
CA GLU A 100 10.85 10.53 -3.00
C GLU A 100 10.33 11.48 -4.09
N ALA A 101 10.37 11.04 -5.35
CA ALA A 101 9.95 11.88 -6.48
C ALA A 101 8.43 12.00 -6.65
N ASN A 102 7.63 11.07 -6.14
CA ASN A 102 6.27 10.88 -6.63
C ASN A 102 5.16 10.66 -5.59
N VAL A 103 5.43 10.66 -4.28
CA VAL A 103 4.42 10.28 -3.29
C VAL A 103 3.11 11.09 -3.36
N PRO A 104 3.08 12.40 -3.62
CA PRO A 104 1.81 13.10 -3.84
C PRO A 104 1.35 13.13 -5.31
N THR A 105 2.28 13.16 -6.28
CA THR A 105 1.93 13.54 -7.66
C THR A 105 1.45 12.41 -8.56
N ALA A 106 2.02 11.21 -8.49
CA ALA A 106 1.60 10.10 -9.34
C ALA A 106 0.26 9.51 -8.88
N SER A 107 0.09 9.30 -7.58
CA SER A 107 -1.18 8.89 -7.00
C SER A 107 -2.25 9.96 -7.18
N ALA A 108 -1.94 11.23 -6.98
CA ALA A 108 -2.87 12.33 -7.21
C ALA A 108 -3.30 12.42 -8.68
N ARG A 109 -2.37 12.32 -9.63
CA ARG A 109 -2.67 12.32 -11.07
C ARG A 109 -3.49 11.10 -11.49
N ALA A 110 -3.23 9.93 -10.91
CA ALA A 110 -4.02 8.74 -11.20
C ALA A 110 -5.45 8.89 -10.66
N VAL A 111 -5.61 9.43 -9.45
CA VAL A 111 -6.94 9.77 -8.90
C VAL A 111 -7.65 10.79 -9.79
N GLU A 112 -6.96 11.80 -10.30
CA GLU A 112 -7.52 12.78 -11.25
C GLU A 112 -7.96 12.15 -12.57
N ARG A 113 -7.16 11.24 -13.14
CA ARG A 113 -7.56 10.49 -14.34
C ARG A 113 -8.82 9.66 -14.11
N VAL A 114 -8.86 8.92 -12.98
CA VAL A 114 -10.04 8.12 -12.61
C VAL A 114 -11.25 9.02 -12.38
N GLU A 115 -11.10 10.13 -11.69
CA GLU A 115 -12.16 11.12 -11.46
C GLU A 115 -12.74 11.66 -12.76
N ALA A 116 -11.87 12.15 -13.65
CA ALA A 116 -12.26 12.66 -14.97
C ALA A 116 -12.98 11.58 -15.80
N TYR A 117 -12.50 10.33 -15.72
CA TYR A 117 -13.14 9.21 -16.41
C TYR A 117 -14.53 8.89 -15.84
N LEU A 118 -14.68 8.87 -14.52
CA LEU A 118 -15.97 8.64 -13.85
C LEU A 118 -16.98 9.74 -14.21
N ASP A 119 -16.54 10.99 -14.28
CA ASP A 119 -17.38 12.11 -14.70
C ASP A 119 -17.81 11.99 -16.17
N ALA A 120 -16.88 11.69 -17.06
CA ALA A 120 -17.16 11.58 -18.50
C ALA A 120 -18.05 10.39 -18.86
N HIS A 121 -18.04 9.32 -18.05
CA HIS A 121 -18.73 8.07 -18.35
C HIS A 121 -19.79 7.69 -17.31
N ALA A 122 -20.24 8.64 -16.49
CA ALA A 122 -21.22 8.39 -15.43
C ALA A 122 -22.55 7.79 -15.94
N ASN A 123 -22.89 7.99 -17.20
CA ASN A 123 -24.11 7.52 -17.86
C ASN A 123 -24.12 6.03 -18.22
N ARG A 124 -22.98 5.31 -18.06
CA ARG A 124 -22.86 3.88 -18.37
C ARG A 124 -22.33 3.07 -17.19
N PRO A 125 -22.51 1.73 -17.19
CA PRO A 125 -21.84 0.89 -16.23
C PRO A 125 -20.31 1.02 -16.34
N ILE A 126 -19.64 1.15 -15.19
CA ILE A 126 -18.17 1.21 -15.09
C ILE A 126 -17.73 0.10 -14.15
N THR A 127 -16.74 -0.67 -14.58
CA THR A 127 -16.16 -1.78 -13.83
C THR A 127 -14.91 -1.34 -13.06
N THR A 128 -14.58 -2.08 -12.01
CA THR A 128 -13.33 -1.87 -11.27
C THR A 128 -12.08 -2.18 -12.09
N ALA A 129 -12.19 -3.08 -13.08
CA ALA A 129 -11.12 -3.39 -14.02
C ALA A 129 -10.77 -2.17 -14.89
N GLU A 130 -11.79 -1.46 -15.41
CA GLU A 130 -11.58 -0.22 -16.17
C GLU A 130 -10.86 0.85 -15.32
N LEU A 131 -11.19 0.97 -14.04
CA LEU A 131 -10.51 1.91 -13.16
C LEU A 131 -9.04 1.55 -12.93
N HIS A 132 -8.73 0.25 -12.84
CA HIS A 132 -7.36 -0.24 -12.76
C HIS A 132 -6.55 0.14 -14.01
N ASP A 133 -7.10 -0.11 -15.20
CA ASP A 133 -6.43 0.17 -16.47
C ASP A 133 -6.16 1.67 -16.65
N ILE A 134 -7.11 2.52 -16.29
CA ILE A 134 -6.97 3.99 -16.40
C ILE A 134 -6.00 4.55 -15.37
N ALA A 135 -6.04 4.05 -14.16
CA ALA A 135 -5.15 4.53 -13.11
C ALA A 135 -3.72 4.04 -13.30
N GLY A 136 -3.51 2.85 -13.86
CA GLY A 136 -2.22 2.17 -13.90
C GLY A 136 -1.73 1.76 -12.52
N MET A 137 -2.65 1.54 -11.56
CA MET A 137 -2.33 1.16 -10.19
C MET A 137 -3.39 0.22 -9.61
N SER A 138 -3.07 -0.44 -8.49
CA SER A 138 -3.98 -1.37 -7.84
C SER A 138 -5.28 -0.70 -7.40
N LEU A 139 -6.40 -1.44 -7.38
CA LEU A 139 -7.69 -0.97 -6.87
C LEU A 139 -7.61 -0.43 -5.45
N ARG A 140 -6.78 -1.05 -4.61
CA ARG A 140 -6.55 -0.60 -3.23
C ARG A 140 -5.93 0.80 -3.21
N SER A 141 -4.94 1.05 -4.07
CA SER A 141 -4.28 2.37 -4.18
C SER A 141 -5.24 3.43 -4.68
N ILE A 142 -6.10 3.09 -5.66
CA ILE A 142 -7.16 3.98 -6.15
C ILE A 142 -8.14 4.33 -5.02
N GLN A 143 -8.60 3.34 -4.27
CA GLN A 143 -9.52 3.55 -3.14
C GLN A 143 -8.93 4.43 -2.05
N LEU A 144 -7.66 4.20 -1.69
CA LEU A 144 -6.95 5.01 -0.69
C LEU A 144 -6.77 6.45 -1.18
N GLY A 145 -6.33 6.63 -2.43
CA GLY A 145 -6.17 7.95 -3.04
C GLY A 145 -7.48 8.74 -3.13
N PHE A 146 -8.57 8.09 -3.55
CA PHE A 146 -9.90 8.72 -3.55
C PHE A 146 -10.37 9.10 -2.16
N LYS A 147 -10.19 8.20 -1.18
CA LYS A 147 -10.55 8.48 0.22
C LYS A 147 -9.76 9.67 0.77
N ALA A 148 -8.46 9.75 0.46
CA ALA A 148 -7.62 10.86 0.88
C ALA A 148 -8.02 12.19 0.20
N LYS A 149 -8.34 12.16 -1.11
CA LYS A 149 -8.65 13.37 -1.88
C LYS A 149 -10.11 13.82 -1.75
N ARG A 150 -11.06 12.87 -1.71
CA ARG A 150 -12.51 13.12 -1.79
C ARG A 150 -13.30 12.63 -0.57
N GLY A 151 -12.68 11.97 0.38
CA GLY A 151 -13.37 11.41 1.55
C GLY A 151 -14.25 10.20 1.27
N CYS A 152 -14.34 9.74 0.01
CA CYS A 152 -15.23 8.68 -0.43
C CYS A 152 -14.53 7.66 -1.34
N SER A 153 -15.19 6.54 -1.64
CA SER A 153 -14.69 5.58 -2.64
C SER A 153 -15.02 6.02 -4.07
N PRO A 154 -14.28 5.52 -5.11
CA PRO A 154 -14.59 5.82 -6.51
C PRO A 154 -16.05 5.50 -6.90
N MET A 155 -16.58 4.38 -6.41
CA MET A 155 -17.96 3.97 -6.71
C MET A 155 -19.00 4.83 -5.98
N ALA A 156 -18.67 5.34 -4.78
CA ALA A 156 -19.53 6.30 -4.09
C ALA A 156 -19.55 7.64 -4.83
N PHE A 157 -18.43 8.11 -5.31
CA PHE A 157 -18.31 9.29 -6.16
C PHE A 157 -19.14 9.14 -7.46
N LEU A 158 -19.03 8.00 -8.16
CA LEU A 158 -19.83 7.72 -9.35
C LEU A 158 -21.34 7.78 -9.05
N ARG A 159 -21.74 7.22 -7.90
CA ARG A 159 -23.18 7.26 -7.50
C ARG A 159 -23.65 8.69 -7.28
N GLU A 160 -22.85 9.50 -6.63
CA GLU A 160 -23.18 10.92 -6.40
C GLU A 160 -23.31 11.68 -7.73
N ARG A 161 -22.37 11.46 -8.66
CA ARG A 161 -22.43 12.09 -10.00
C ARG A 161 -23.67 11.70 -10.77
N ARG A 162 -24.06 10.43 -10.72
CA ARG A 162 -25.32 9.96 -11.35
C ARG A 162 -26.56 10.62 -10.76
N LEU A 163 -26.58 10.81 -9.44
CA LEU A 163 -27.69 11.51 -8.78
C LEU A 163 -27.78 12.97 -9.20
N LEU A 164 -26.64 13.67 -9.30
CA LEU A 164 -26.59 15.05 -9.76
C LEU A 164 -27.08 15.17 -11.22
N MET A 165 -26.60 14.31 -12.13
CA MET A 165 -27.06 14.28 -13.52
C MET A 165 -28.53 13.95 -13.66
N ALA A 166 -29.07 13.09 -12.80
CA ALA A 166 -30.50 12.80 -12.78
C ALA A 166 -31.30 14.02 -12.34
N LYS A 167 -30.83 14.75 -11.33
CA LYS A 167 -31.50 15.97 -10.84
C LYS A 167 -31.53 17.06 -11.90
N GLU A 168 -30.43 17.31 -12.59
CA GLU A 168 -30.35 18.30 -13.68
C GLU A 168 -31.25 18.01 -14.89
N ARG A 169 -31.75 16.77 -15.02
CA ARG A 169 -32.68 16.38 -16.07
C ARG A 169 -34.15 16.64 -15.73
N PHE A 170 -34.43 16.85 -14.46
CA PHE A 170 -35.78 17.06 -13.95
C PHE A 170 -36.05 18.51 -13.52
N ASP A 171 -35.02 19.37 -13.49
CA ASP A 171 -35.13 20.83 -13.34
C ASP A 171 -35.13 21.51 -14.74
#